data_58e4a55642be355683b0d65999b5cac3
#
_entry.id   58e4a55642be355683b0d65999b5cac3
#
_cell.length_a   1.000
_cell.length_b   1.000
_cell.length_c   1.000
_cell.angle_alpha   90.00
_cell.angle_beta   90.00
_cell.angle_gamma   90.00
#
_symmetry.space_group_name_H-M   'P 1'
#
loop_
_entity.id
_entity.type
_entity.pdbx_description
1 polymer ?
#
loop_
_entity_poly.entity_id
_entity_poly.type
_entity_poly.pdbx_seq_one_letter_code
_entity_poly.pdbx_strand_id
1 'polypeptide(L)'
;RYWPVIPVVDPNGFYTVESKIYQLTEGGRYKSQKDVMAHQLAFIVEPIKDWKINVELNYRSNYNFDHTDYQTVYGYDVSKNPYIIANQTSSVTEYAYKSNFFNPNIFTEYGKSLESGHNFKVMLGFQSELFKQRDITASQDGIMSEVATLNTTQTNAQNRGGYSEWATAGFFGRVNYDYK
;
A
#
# COMPACT_ATOMS: atom_id res chain seq x y z
N ARG A 1 -6.01 -32.65 1.82
CA ARG A 1 -6.42 -33.59 0.75
C ARG A 1 -7.88 -33.97 0.97
N TYR A 2 -8.77 -33.54 0.07
CA TYR A 2 -10.19 -33.84 0.18
C TYR A 2 -10.48 -35.21 -0.44
N TRP A 3 -11.35 -35.99 0.21
CA TRP A 3 -11.81 -37.24 -0.33
C TRP A 3 -12.87 -36.96 -1.38
N PRO A 4 -12.78 -37.49 -2.61
CA PRO A 4 -13.72 -37.20 -3.71
C PRO A 4 -15.14 -37.70 -3.46
N VAL A 5 -15.37 -38.45 -2.39
CA VAL A 5 -16.67 -39.01 -2.02
C VAL A 5 -17.42 -38.19 -0.96
N ILE A 6 -16.83 -37.07 -0.45
CA ILE A 6 -17.49 -36.22 0.53
C ILE A 6 -18.43 -35.25 -0.18
N PRO A 7 -19.73 -35.27 0.09
CA PRO A 7 -20.67 -34.32 -0.51
C PRO A 7 -20.42 -32.91 0.00
N VAL A 8 -20.65 -31.92 -0.85
CA VAL A 8 -20.53 -30.48 -0.49
C VAL A 8 -21.61 -30.08 0.49
N VAL A 9 -22.80 -30.62 0.30
CA VAL A 9 -23.96 -30.41 1.16
C VAL A 9 -24.52 -31.75 1.64
N ASP A 10 -25.13 -31.72 2.80
CA ASP A 10 -25.86 -32.87 3.34
C ASP A 10 -27.23 -33.05 2.62
N PRO A 11 -28.01 -34.11 2.91
CA PRO A 11 -29.32 -34.33 2.31
C PRO A 11 -30.36 -33.23 2.62
N ASN A 12 -30.12 -32.38 3.62
CA ASN A 12 -30.98 -31.24 3.98
C ASN A 12 -30.53 -29.94 3.28
N GLY A 13 -29.44 -29.97 2.49
CA GLY A 13 -28.93 -28.81 1.76
C GLY A 13 -27.93 -27.94 2.53
N PHE A 14 -27.48 -28.34 3.72
CA PHE A 14 -26.49 -27.64 4.52
C PHE A 14 -25.06 -28.08 4.18
N TYR A 15 -24.11 -27.16 4.27
CA TYR A 15 -22.69 -27.48 4.03
C TYR A 15 -22.14 -28.53 5.00
N THR A 16 -21.38 -29.48 4.45
CA THR A 16 -20.65 -30.45 5.29
C THR A 16 -19.32 -29.85 5.75
N VAL A 17 -18.92 -30.14 6.98
CA VAL A 17 -17.66 -29.65 7.58
C VAL A 17 -16.44 -30.04 6.75
N GLU A 18 -16.44 -31.21 6.20
CA GLU A 18 -15.34 -31.79 5.45
C GLU A 18 -15.12 -31.10 4.09
N SER A 19 -16.16 -30.55 3.46
CA SER A 19 -16.06 -29.92 2.12
C SER A 19 -15.32 -28.58 2.17
N LYS A 20 -15.37 -27.85 3.29
CA LYS A 20 -14.81 -26.51 3.51
C LYS A 20 -15.18 -25.45 2.47
N ILE A 21 -16.10 -25.75 1.56
CA ILE A 21 -16.60 -24.78 0.55
C ILE A 21 -17.32 -23.64 1.23
N TYR A 22 -17.97 -23.88 2.37
CA TYR A 22 -18.60 -22.87 3.20
C TYR A 22 -17.64 -21.72 3.57
N GLN A 23 -16.34 -21.98 3.69
CA GLN A 23 -15.37 -20.91 3.97
C GLN A 23 -15.23 -19.93 2.81
N LEU A 24 -15.44 -20.39 1.57
CA LEU A 24 -15.37 -19.55 0.38
C LEU A 24 -16.67 -18.79 0.11
N THR A 25 -17.80 -19.34 0.53
CA THR A 25 -19.12 -18.78 0.24
C THR A 25 -19.68 -17.93 1.37
N GLU A 26 -19.44 -18.31 2.62
CA GLU A 26 -20.01 -17.71 3.81
C GLU A 26 -18.98 -17.23 4.83
N GLY A 27 -17.70 -17.58 4.67
CA GLY A 27 -16.66 -17.36 5.65
C GLY A 27 -16.18 -15.91 5.81
N GLY A 28 -16.65 -15.01 4.95
CA GLY A 28 -16.26 -13.60 4.96
C GLY A 28 -15.53 -13.17 3.68
N ARG A 29 -15.00 -11.94 3.67
CA ARG A 29 -14.42 -11.31 2.50
C ARG A 29 -13.14 -10.55 2.85
N TYR A 30 -12.22 -10.52 1.90
CA TYR A 30 -11.09 -9.61 1.89
C TYR A 30 -11.17 -8.72 0.65
N LYS A 31 -11.11 -7.41 0.85
CA LYS A 31 -11.05 -6.42 -0.23
C LYS A 31 -9.85 -5.53 0.01
N SER A 32 -9.05 -5.29 -1.03
CA SER A 32 -7.89 -4.40 -0.99
C SER A 32 -7.97 -3.41 -2.14
N GLN A 33 -7.87 -2.13 -1.80
CA GLN A 33 -7.75 -1.04 -2.77
C GLN A 33 -6.39 -0.38 -2.58
N LYS A 34 -5.64 -0.26 -3.67
CA LYS A 34 -4.31 0.38 -3.69
C LYS A 34 -4.27 1.43 -4.77
N ASP A 35 -4.10 2.67 -4.35
CA ASP A 35 -3.99 3.81 -5.25
C ASP A 35 -2.57 4.37 -5.19
N VAL A 36 -1.98 4.60 -6.35
CA VAL A 36 -0.65 5.19 -6.49
C VAL A 36 -0.76 6.40 -7.38
N MET A 37 -0.33 7.55 -6.86
CA MET A 37 -0.23 8.78 -7.59
C MET A 37 1.25 9.19 -7.66
N ALA A 38 1.77 9.43 -8.86
CA ALA A 38 3.14 9.88 -9.08
C ALA A 38 3.13 11.08 -10.03
N HIS A 39 3.81 12.14 -9.62
CA HIS A 39 4.00 13.36 -10.41
C HIS A 39 5.48 13.69 -10.49
N GLN A 40 5.91 14.04 -11.68
CA GLN A 40 7.23 14.57 -11.93
C GLN A 40 7.11 15.87 -12.72
N LEU A 41 7.74 16.92 -12.23
CA LEU A 41 7.91 18.18 -12.92
C LEU A 41 9.39 18.42 -13.14
N ALA A 42 9.79 18.74 -14.36
CA ALA A 42 11.16 19.05 -14.69
C ALA A 42 11.23 20.37 -15.44
N PHE A 43 12.15 21.23 -15.01
CA PHE A 43 12.44 22.51 -15.65
C PHE A 43 13.93 22.56 -15.98
N ILE A 44 14.24 22.95 -17.21
CA ILE A 44 15.61 23.16 -17.67
C ILE A 44 15.70 24.60 -18.18
N VAL A 45 16.62 25.36 -17.61
CA VAL A 45 16.87 26.75 -18.02
C VAL A 45 18.34 26.87 -18.42
N GLU A 46 18.62 27.50 -19.52
CA GLU A 46 19.95 27.84 -20.03
C GLU A 46 20.15 29.36 -20.05
N PRO A 47 20.54 29.98 -18.92
CA PRO A 47 20.63 31.43 -18.80
C PRO A 47 21.69 32.04 -19.74
N ILE A 48 22.76 31.33 -19.96
CA ILE A 48 23.83 31.62 -20.91
C ILE A 48 24.29 30.35 -21.60
N LYS A 49 24.92 30.47 -22.73
CA LYS A 49 25.43 29.33 -23.50
C LYS A 49 26.29 28.41 -22.62
N ASP A 50 26.04 27.10 -22.73
CA ASP A 50 26.77 26.03 -22.03
C ASP A 50 26.54 25.97 -20.52
N TRP A 51 25.64 26.81 -19.93
CA TRP A 51 25.24 26.75 -18.54
C TRP A 51 23.76 26.35 -18.39
N LYS A 52 23.51 25.17 -17.84
CA LYS A 52 22.18 24.62 -17.62
C LYS A 52 21.86 24.51 -16.13
N ILE A 53 20.66 24.91 -15.77
CA ILE A 53 20.07 24.72 -14.46
C ILE A 53 18.89 23.77 -14.62
N ASN A 54 18.93 22.67 -13.88
CA ASN A 54 17.88 21.63 -13.90
C ASN A 54 17.20 21.62 -12.53
N VAL A 55 15.88 21.63 -12.56
CA VAL A 55 15.03 21.51 -11.36
C VAL A 55 14.07 20.38 -11.62
N GLU A 56 14.14 19.35 -10.81
CA GLU A 56 13.26 18.18 -10.86
C GLU A 56 12.53 18.04 -9.54
N LEU A 57 11.21 17.96 -9.59
CA LEU A 57 10.34 17.79 -8.44
C LEU A 57 9.58 16.48 -8.61
N ASN A 58 9.87 15.52 -7.77
CA ASN A 58 9.21 14.23 -7.77
C ASN A 58 8.31 14.12 -6.54
N TYR A 59 7.05 13.76 -6.77
CA TYR A 59 6.10 13.50 -5.71
C TYR A 59 5.39 12.17 -5.96
N ARG A 60 5.34 11.31 -4.95
CA ARG A 60 4.61 10.05 -4.98
C ARG A 60 3.77 9.89 -3.72
N SER A 61 2.50 9.60 -3.92
CA SER A 61 1.57 9.22 -2.85
C SER A 61 1.07 7.81 -3.09
N ASN A 62 1.11 6.98 -2.05
CA ASN A 62 0.49 5.67 -2.05
C ASN A 62 -0.62 5.69 -0.99
N TYR A 63 -1.76 5.14 -1.34
CA TYR A 63 -2.87 4.91 -0.44
C TYR A 63 -3.28 3.45 -0.54
N ASN A 64 -3.47 2.79 0.60
CA ASN A 64 -3.98 1.45 0.68
C ASN A 64 -5.13 1.42 1.68
N PHE A 65 -6.22 0.79 1.28
CA PHE A 65 -7.38 0.55 2.13
C PHE A 65 -7.77 -0.91 2.01
N ASP A 66 -7.70 -1.65 3.12
CA ASP A 66 -8.05 -3.06 3.19
C ASP A 66 -9.23 -3.24 4.13
N HIS A 67 -10.22 -3.96 3.66
CA HIS A 67 -11.37 -4.43 4.43
C HIS A 67 -11.29 -5.94 4.55
N THR A 68 -11.42 -6.45 5.76
CA THR A 68 -11.51 -7.88 6.05
C THR A 68 -12.68 -8.13 6.97
N ASP A 69 -13.60 -8.98 6.57
CA ASP A 69 -14.63 -9.50 7.44
C ASP A 69 -14.55 -11.02 7.56
N TYR A 70 -14.82 -11.53 8.73
CA TYR A 70 -15.02 -12.95 9.01
C TYR A 70 -16.43 -13.16 9.52
N GLN A 71 -17.20 -14.03 8.84
CA GLN A 71 -18.55 -14.39 9.24
C GLN A 71 -18.53 -15.71 10.02
N THR A 72 -19.34 -15.80 11.07
CA THR A 72 -19.56 -17.09 11.74
C THR A 72 -20.37 -18.00 10.83
N VAL A 73 -19.85 -19.19 10.55
CA VAL A 73 -20.52 -20.16 9.68
C VAL A 73 -21.08 -21.29 10.53
N TYR A 74 -22.36 -21.58 10.24
CA TYR A 74 -23.12 -22.61 10.97
C TYR A 74 -23.29 -23.88 10.11
N GLY A 75 -23.08 -25.02 10.72
CA GLY A 75 -23.59 -26.33 10.28
C GLY A 75 -24.83 -26.69 11.08
N TYR A 76 -25.52 -27.74 10.65
CA TYR A 76 -26.72 -28.23 11.30
C TYR A 76 -26.61 -29.73 11.54
N ASP A 77 -27.05 -30.19 12.69
CA ASP A 77 -27.15 -31.61 12.99
C ASP A 77 -28.38 -32.25 12.31
N VAL A 78 -28.56 -33.55 12.49
CA VAL A 78 -29.70 -34.32 11.94
C VAL A 78 -31.05 -33.81 12.49
N SER A 79 -31.04 -33.15 13.63
CA SER A 79 -32.22 -32.55 14.28
C SER A 79 -32.39 -31.07 13.90
N LYS A 80 -31.55 -30.56 12.97
CA LYS A 80 -31.50 -29.17 12.50
C LYS A 80 -31.10 -28.17 13.59
N ASN A 81 -30.37 -28.58 14.63
CA ASN A 81 -29.80 -27.66 15.59
C ASN A 81 -28.52 -27.07 14.99
N PRO A 82 -28.35 -25.72 15.05
CA PRO A 82 -27.15 -25.09 14.54
C PRO A 82 -25.95 -25.35 15.45
N TYR A 83 -24.78 -25.56 14.84
CA TYR A 83 -23.50 -25.55 15.53
C TYR A 83 -22.45 -24.83 14.67
N ILE A 84 -21.47 -24.20 15.29
CA ILE A 84 -20.48 -23.42 14.59
C ILE A 84 -19.45 -24.35 13.94
N ILE A 85 -19.25 -24.21 12.63
CA ILE A 85 -18.27 -24.97 11.84
C ILE A 85 -17.04 -24.17 11.46
N ALA A 86 -17.15 -22.82 11.41
CA ALA A 86 -16.02 -21.94 11.20
C ALA A 86 -16.26 -20.56 11.83
N ASN A 87 -15.16 -19.89 12.17
CA ASN A 87 -15.14 -18.54 12.73
C ASN A 87 -16.02 -18.40 13.97
N GLN A 88 -15.53 -18.85 15.11
CA GLN A 88 -16.27 -18.85 16.37
C GLN A 88 -16.84 -17.47 16.73
N THR A 89 -16.15 -16.40 16.31
CA THR A 89 -16.59 -15.01 16.46
C THR A 89 -16.47 -14.33 15.10
N SER A 90 -17.55 -13.68 14.69
CA SER A 90 -17.51 -12.82 13.51
C SER A 90 -16.80 -11.51 13.83
N SER A 91 -16.05 -10.97 12.87
CA SER A 91 -15.27 -9.75 13.07
C SER A 91 -15.10 -8.94 11.79
N VAL A 92 -14.88 -7.63 11.96
CA VAL A 92 -14.50 -6.71 10.89
C VAL A 92 -13.18 -6.07 11.23
N THR A 93 -12.29 -5.98 10.26
CA THR A 93 -11.03 -5.24 10.36
C THR A 93 -10.90 -4.31 9.17
N GLU A 94 -10.67 -3.04 9.47
CA GLU A 94 -10.35 -2.00 8.50
C GLU A 94 -8.90 -1.57 8.67
N TYR A 95 -8.17 -1.51 7.58
CA TYR A 95 -6.81 -1.01 7.55
C TYR A 95 -6.69 0.09 6.52
N ALA A 96 -6.17 1.25 6.94
CA ALA A 96 -5.86 2.36 6.06
C ALA A 96 -4.38 2.74 6.20
N TYR A 97 -3.71 2.87 5.07
CA TYR A 97 -2.31 3.29 4.98
C TYR A 97 -2.17 4.41 3.96
N LYS A 98 -1.38 5.41 4.30
CA LYS A 98 -0.98 6.47 3.38
C LYS A 98 0.49 6.78 3.53
N SER A 99 1.20 6.86 2.41
CA SER A 99 2.57 7.41 2.38
C SER A 99 2.71 8.49 1.34
N ASN A 100 3.56 9.47 1.64
CA ASN A 100 3.96 10.52 0.72
C ASN A 100 5.48 10.54 0.65
N PHE A 101 6.00 10.59 -0.57
CA PHE A 101 7.41 10.76 -0.86
C PHE A 101 7.58 12.00 -1.72
N PHE A 102 8.44 12.91 -1.29
CA PHE A 102 8.80 14.12 -2.03
C PHE A 102 10.31 14.17 -2.20
N ASN A 103 10.75 14.32 -3.43
CA ASN A 103 12.16 14.34 -3.79
C ASN A 103 12.45 15.47 -4.77
N PRO A 104 12.81 16.66 -4.27
CA PRO A 104 13.37 17.75 -5.08
C PRO A 104 14.83 17.47 -5.40
N ASN A 105 15.23 17.69 -6.64
CA ASN A 105 16.58 17.58 -7.14
C ASN A 105 16.88 18.83 -7.99
N ILE A 106 17.89 19.58 -7.60
CA ILE A 106 18.29 20.81 -8.27
C ILE A 106 19.79 20.70 -8.56
N PHE A 107 20.16 20.80 -9.83
CA PHE A 107 21.56 20.77 -10.19
C PHE A 107 21.86 21.72 -11.35
N THR A 108 23.08 22.19 -11.37
CA THR A 108 23.58 23.08 -12.41
C THR A 108 24.79 22.44 -13.07
N GLU A 109 24.88 22.59 -14.38
CA GLU A 109 26.00 22.11 -15.18
C GLU A 109 26.55 23.26 -16.03
N TYR A 110 27.84 23.46 -16.01
CA TYR A 110 28.55 24.37 -16.89
C TYR A 110 29.65 23.63 -17.64
N GLY A 111 29.65 23.75 -18.95
CA GLY A 111 30.67 23.18 -19.83
C GLY A 111 31.46 24.27 -20.58
N LYS A 112 32.76 24.09 -20.74
CA LYS A 112 33.61 24.98 -21.52
C LYS A 112 34.65 24.19 -22.30
N SER A 113 34.68 24.39 -23.62
CA SER A 113 35.73 23.92 -24.50
C SER A 113 36.58 25.08 -24.91
N LEU A 114 37.88 24.92 -24.77
CA LEU A 114 38.91 25.88 -25.14
C LEU A 114 39.53 25.51 -26.49
N GLU A 115 39.92 26.50 -27.29
CA GLU A 115 40.59 26.27 -28.58
C GLU A 115 41.90 25.48 -28.43
N SER A 116 42.54 25.50 -27.24
CA SER A 116 43.72 24.74 -26.92
C SER A 116 43.45 23.23 -26.72
N GLY A 117 42.25 22.74 -26.93
CA GLY A 117 41.86 21.33 -26.81
C GLY A 117 41.45 20.91 -25.40
N HIS A 118 41.44 21.80 -24.41
CA HIS A 118 40.99 21.52 -23.05
C HIS A 118 39.46 21.64 -22.95
N ASN A 119 38.80 20.61 -22.41
CA ASN A 119 37.36 20.60 -22.16
C ASN A 119 37.09 20.39 -20.68
N PHE A 120 36.22 21.22 -20.12
CA PHE A 120 35.81 21.17 -18.72
C PHE A 120 34.28 21.05 -18.64
N LYS A 121 33.80 20.20 -17.76
CA LYS A 121 32.38 20.16 -17.38
C LYS A 121 32.29 20.05 -15.86
N VAL A 122 31.63 21.00 -15.25
CA VAL A 122 31.41 21.04 -13.80
C VAL A 122 29.92 20.92 -13.54
N MET A 123 29.55 20.09 -12.58
CA MET A 123 28.19 19.92 -12.10
C MET A 123 28.18 20.08 -10.58
N LEU A 124 27.24 20.85 -10.08
CA LEU A 124 26.94 20.97 -8.65
C LEU A 124 25.43 20.80 -8.46
N GLY A 125 25.06 20.12 -7.41
CA GLY A 125 23.66 19.86 -7.16
C GLY A 125 23.33 19.68 -5.70
N PHE A 126 22.01 19.75 -5.43
CA PHE A 126 21.38 19.48 -4.17
C PHE A 126 20.22 18.53 -4.40
N GLN A 127 20.11 17.50 -3.57
CA GLN A 127 19.01 16.57 -3.54
C GLN A 127 18.48 16.44 -2.12
N SER A 128 17.17 16.36 -1.99
CA SER A 128 16.52 16.06 -0.71
C SER A 128 15.46 15.00 -0.90
N GLU A 129 15.20 14.22 0.12
CA GLU A 129 14.13 13.26 0.17
C GLU A 129 13.36 13.45 1.47
N LEU A 130 12.05 13.45 1.37
CA LEU A 130 11.15 13.48 2.51
C LEU A 130 10.14 12.36 2.34
N PHE A 131 10.11 11.45 3.29
CA PHE A 131 9.13 10.38 3.36
C PHE A 131 8.31 10.50 4.63
N LYS A 132 6.99 10.40 4.47
CA LYS A 132 6.04 10.35 5.59
C LYS A 132 5.06 9.23 5.35
N GLN A 133 4.78 8.46 6.40
CA GLN A 133 3.73 7.44 6.35
C GLN A 133 2.88 7.49 7.61
N ARG A 134 1.64 7.08 7.44
CA ARG A 134 0.67 6.88 8.53
C ARG A 134 -0.19 5.68 8.21
N ASP A 135 -0.45 4.87 9.21
CA ASP A 135 -1.41 3.78 9.13
C ASP A 135 -2.37 3.82 10.32
N ILE A 136 -3.51 3.21 10.12
CA ILE A 136 -4.50 2.95 11.16
C ILE A 136 -5.14 1.59 10.88
N THR A 137 -5.33 0.81 11.93
CA THR A 137 -6.11 -0.42 11.92
C THR A 137 -7.21 -0.28 12.97
N ALA A 138 -8.44 -0.57 12.60
CA ALA A 138 -9.54 -0.70 13.52
C ALA A 138 -10.20 -2.05 13.32
N SER A 139 -10.51 -2.76 14.40
CA SER A 139 -11.22 -4.03 14.35
C SER A 139 -12.27 -4.11 15.45
N GLN A 140 -13.34 -4.84 15.16
CA GLN A 140 -14.40 -5.06 16.11
C GLN A 140 -15.10 -6.39 15.81
N ASP A 141 -15.56 -7.06 16.87
CA ASP A 141 -16.20 -8.36 16.81
C ASP A 141 -17.73 -8.25 16.87
N GLY A 142 -18.43 -9.35 16.51
CA GLY A 142 -19.88 -9.46 16.65
C GLY A 142 -20.65 -8.75 15.55
N ILE A 143 -20.53 -9.20 14.31
CA ILE A 143 -21.29 -8.66 13.18
C ILE A 143 -22.79 -8.97 13.34
N MET A 144 -23.63 -7.93 13.22
CA MET A 144 -25.09 -8.01 13.40
C MET A 144 -25.89 -7.79 12.11
N SER A 145 -25.23 -7.57 10.98
CA SER A 145 -25.87 -7.22 9.72
C SER A 145 -25.21 -7.95 8.57
N GLU A 146 -25.95 -8.13 7.48
CA GLU A 146 -25.40 -8.65 6.22
C GLU A 146 -24.29 -7.75 5.63
N VAL A 147 -24.36 -6.46 5.94
CA VAL A 147 -23.28 -5.51 5.57
C VAL A 147 -22.31 -5.42 6.73
N ALA A 148 -21.18 -6.11 6.58
CA ALA A 148 -20.12 -6.14 7.57
C ALA A 148 -19.31 -4.83 7.54
N THR A 149 -19.51 -3.98 8.55
CA THR A 149 -18.78 -2.74 8.78
C THR A 149 -18.50 -2.57 10.28
N LEU A 150 -17.59 -1.70 10.66
CA LEU A 150 -17.33 -1.42 12.08
C LEU A 150 -18.58 -0.92 12.82
N ASN A 151 -19.48 -0.20 12.16
CA ASN A 151 -20.73 0.29 12.77
C ASN A 151 -21.77 -0.81 12.98
N THR A 152 -21.61 -1.96 12.34
CA THR A 152 -22.53 -3.11 12.46
C THR A 152 -21.97 -4.22 13.34
N THR A 153 -20.95 -3.91 14.15
CA THR A 153 -20.31 -4.80 15.12
C THR A 153 -20.55 -4.29 16.55
N GLN A 154 -20.48 -5.15 17.56
CA GLN A 154 -20.91 -4.80 18.92
C GLN A 154 -19.82 -4.85 19.99
N THR A 155 -18.83 -5.72 19.84
CA THR A 155 -17.97 -6.10 20.97
C THR A 155 -16.50 -5.99 20.62
N ASN A 156 -15.65 -5.91 21.64
CA ASN A 156 -14.20 -6.01 21.52
C ASN A 156 -13.56 -5.05 20.50
N ALA A 157 -13.98 -3.77 20.56
CA ALA A 157 -13.39 -2.74 19.72
C ALA A 157 -11.90 -2.55 20.00
N GLN A 158 -11.08 -2.64 18.99
CA GLN A 158 -9.63 -2.44 19.05
C GLN A 158 -9.20 -1.47 17.97
N ASN A 159 -8.22 -0.62 18.29
CA ASN A 159 -7.59 0.24 17.29
C ASN A 159 -6.09 0.38 17.57
N ARG A 160 -5.35 0.59 16.52
CA ARG A 160 -3.94 0.92 16.56
C ARG A 160 -3.60 1.81 15.38
N GLY A 161 -2.57 2.63 15.54
CA GLY A 161 -2.08 3.46 14.43
C GLY A 161 -0.59 3.70 14.56
N GLY A 162 0.05 3.93 13.43
CA GLY A 162 1.46 4.21 13.30
C GLY A 162 1.71 5.51 12.54
N TYR A 163 2.85 6.14 12.84
CA TYR A 163 3.39 7.24 12.08
C TYR A 163 4.91 7.10 12.02
N SER A 164 5.46 7.31 10.84
CA SER A 164 6.90 7.36 10.63
C SER A 164 7.23 8.41 9.59
N GLU A 165 8.33 9.11 9.81
CA GLU A 165 8.90 10.03 8.84
C GLU A 165 10.42 9.98 8.86
N TRP A 166 11.01 10.27 7.73
CA TRP A 166 12.44 10.50 7.61
C TRP A 166 12.70 11.51 6.49
N ALA A 167 13.82 12.18 6.59
CA ALA A 167 14.29 13.12 5.59
C ALA A 167 15.79 12.99 5.41
N THR A 168 16.24 13.13 4.18
CA THR A 168 17.66 13.22 3.82
C THR A 168 17.88 14.46 2.97
N ALA A 169 19.07 15.03 3.04
CA ALA A 169 19.49 16.11 2.17
C ALA A 169 21.00 15.98 1.92
N GLY A 170 21.43 16.28 0.72
CA GLY A 170 22.82 16.20 0.35
C GLY A 170 23.18 17.11 -0.81
N PHE A 171 24.42 17.53 -0.80
CA PHE A 171 25.04 18.21 -1.94
C PHE A 171 25.93 17.23 -2.68
N PHE A 172 26.00 17.37 -3.97
CA PHE A 172 26.89 16.56 -4.81
C PHE A 172 27.57 17.43 -5.86
N GLY A 173 28.72 16.99 -6.33
CA GLY A 173 29.47 17.70 -7.37
C GLY A 173 30.28 16.72 -8.19
N ARG A 174 30.50 17.09 -9.46
CA ARG A 174 31.33 16.35 -10.40
C ARG A 174 32.10 17.30 -11.26
N VAL A 175 33.37 17.01 -11.49
CA VAL A 175 34.24 17.70 -12.44
C VAL A 175 34.71 16.69 -13.46
N ASN A 176 34.47 16.95 -14.72
CA ASN A 176 35.05 16.20 -15.83
C ASN A 176 36.03 17.08 -16.58
N TYR A 177 37.17 16.52 -16.94
CA TYR A 177 38.17 17.17 -17.76
C TYR A 177 38.66 16.17 -18.80
N ASP A 178 38.78 16.62 -20.02
CA ASP A 178 39.42 15.90 -21.09
C ASP A 178 40.28 16.85 -21.97
N TYR A 179 41.28 16.29 -22.57
CA TYR A 179 42.18 16.97 -23.50
C TYR A 179 42.23 16.19 -24.81
N LYS A 180 42.02 16.88 -25.92
CA LYS A 180 42.10 16.32 -27.28
C LYS A 180 43.19 17.04 -28.07
#